data_02a7af2059c66b468efe79d8102aaf4a
#
_entry.id   02a7af2059c66b468efe79d8102aaf4a
#
_cell.length_a   1.000
_cell.length_b   1.000
_cell.length_c   1.000
_cell.angle_alpha   90.00
_cell.angle_beta   90.00
_cell.angle_gamma   90.00
#
_symmetry.space_group_name_H-M   'P 1'
#
loop_
_entity.id
_entity.type
_entity.pdbx_description
1 polymer ?
#
loop_
_entity_poly.entity_id
_entity_poly.type
_entity_poly.pdbx_seq_one_letter_code
_entity_poly.pdbx_strand_id
1 'polypeptide(L)'
;MNLLAVTDIHEIAPPVDYSLVPPWVVFCVVSLALVALGLAGWWIRKRSRRPKPEQSPRERALQNLERVGREMDSLTPYQFSIRVSDILRRYVTEQYQLPVTRQTSVEFLATLAKTSPFSEEEKSLLEDFLNRCDLIKFARYDATIEDSRLLLEEAMRFVKGEKLALA
;
A
#
# COMPACT_ATOMS: atom_id res chain seq x y z
N MET A 1 -25.46 -101.92 2.58
CA MET A 1 -26.34 -100.77 2.86
C MET A 1 -25.39 -99.66 3.36
N ASN A 2 -24.88 -98.87 2.47
CA ASN A 2 -24.01 -97.74 2.84
C ASN A 2 -24.57 -96.45 2.27
N LEU A 3 -25.10 -95.68 3.18
CA LEU A 3 -25.48 -94.33 2.99
C LEU A 3 -24.32 -93.42 3.50
N LEU A 4 -23.56 -92.90 2.65
CA LEU A 4 -22.74 -91.73 2.97
C LEU A 4 -22.98 -90.72 1.88
N ALA A 5 -23.95 -89.87 2.12
CA ALA A 5 -24.10 -88.62 1.38
C ALA A 5 -23.02 -87.64 1.90
N VAL A 6 -22.01 -87.44 1.11
CA VAL A 6 -21.07 -86.33 1.33
C VAL A 6 -21.74 -85.10 0.81
N THR A 7 -22.18 -84.25 1.70
CA THR A 7 -22.62 -82.89 1.39
C THR A 7 -21.37 -82.08 1.03
N ASP A 8 -21.19 -81.87 -0.24
CA ASP A 8 -20.20 -80.98 -0.80
C ASP A 8 -20.61 -79.53 -0.41
N ILE A 9 -19.96 -79.02 0.60
CA ILE A 9 -20.14 -77.61 0.99
C ILE A 9 -19.39 -76.77 -0.03
N HIS A 10 -20.15 -76.16 -0.93
CA HIS A 10 -19.63 -75.17 -1.84
C HIS A 10 -18.98 -74.06 -1.01
N GLU A 11 -17.68 -73.93 -1.15
CA GLU A 11 -16.91 -72.86 -0.60
C GLU A 11 -17.46 -71.54 -1.13
N ILE A 12 -18.04 -70.74 -0.22
CA ILE A 12 -18.53 -69.42 -0.57
C ILE A 12 -17.36 -68.57 -1.00
N ALA A 13 -17.34 -68.20 -2.25
CA ALA A 13 -16.34 -67.29 -2.79
C ALA A 13 -16.23 -66.00 -1.96
N PRO A 14 -15.03 -65.55 -1.60
CA PRO A 14 -14.85 -64.35 -0.81
C PRO A 14 -15.53 -63.15 -1.55
N PRO A 15 -16.06 -62.17 -0.77
CA PRO A 15 -16.70 -61.04 -1.37
C PRO A 15 -15.70 -60.31 -2.28
N VAL A 16 -16.07 -60.15 -3.53
CA VAL A 16 -15.25 -59.39 -4.51
C VAL A 16 -15.52 -57.94 -4.21
N ASP A 17 -14.48 -57.21 -3.73
CA ASP A 17 -14.54 -55.76 -3.56
C ASP A 17 -14.65 -55.10 -4.94
N TYR A 18 -15.86 -54.80 -5.34
CA TYR A 18 -16.13 -53.98 -6.51
C TYR A 18 -15.81 -52.50 -6.15
N SER A 19 -14.61 -52.08 -6.41
CA SER A 19 -14.31 -50.66 -6.47
C SER A 19 -15.11 -50.05 -7.63
N LEU A 20 -16.22 -49.39 -7.29
CA LEU A 20 -17.11 -48.73 -8.26
C LEU A 20 -16.44 -47.67 -9.10
N VAL A 21 -15.24 -47.24 -8.69
CA VAL A 21 -14.46 -46.26 -9.42
C VAL A 21 -13.05 -46.80 -9.69
N PRO A 22 -12.66 -47.01 -10.94
CA PRO A 22 -11.33 -47.46 -11.26
C PRO A 22 -10.28 -46.42 -10.79
N PRO A 23 -9.13 -46.87 -10.24
CA PRO A 23 -8.13 -45.99 -9.62
C PRO A 23 -7.59 -44.88 -10.53
N TRP A 24 -7.60 -45.11 -11.86
CA TRP A 24 -7.19 -44.08 -12.83
C TRP A 24 -8.17 -42.90 -12.89
N VAL A 25 -9.47 -43.11 -12.66
CA VAL A 25 -10.48 -42.03 -12.63
C VAL A 25 -10.24 -41.14 -11.42
N VAL A 26 -9.93 -41.72 -10.27
CA VAL A 26 -9.60 -40.94 -9.04
C VAL A 26 -8.35 -40.11 -9.31
N PHE A 27 -7.35 -40.67 -9.96
CA PHE A 27 -6.12 -39.95 -10.31
C PHE A 27 -6.39 -38.75 -11.25
N CYS A 28 -7.25 -38.95 -12.26
CA CYS A 28 -7.65 -37.89 -13.18
C CYS A 28 -8.42 -36.74 -12.47
N VAL A 29 -9.35 -37.09 -11.60
CA VAL A 29 -10.12 -36.09 -10.84
C VAL A 29 -9.25 -35.28 -9.91
N VAL A 30 -8.35 -35.93 -9.18
CA VAL A 30 -7.41 -35.25 -8.28
C VAL A 30 -6.45 -34.33 -9.06
N SER A 31 -5.92 -34.81 -10.18
CA SER A 31 -5.04 -33.99 -11.04
C SER A 31 -5.78 -32.76 -11.60
N LEU A 32 -7.01 -32.94 -12.04
CA LEU A 32 -7.83 -31.83 -12.55
C LEU A 32 -8.15 -30.80 -11.46
N ALA A 33 -8.46 -31.27 -10.25
CA ALA A 33 -8.69 -30.40 -9.09
C ALA A 33 -7.44 -29.59 -8.71
N LEU A 34 -6.26 -30.21 -8.70
CA LEU A 34 -4.98 -29.51 -8.42
C LEU A 34 -4.66 -28.47 -9.47
N VAL A 35 -4.88 -28.77 -10.76
CA VAL A 35 -4.69 -27.81 -11.85
C VAL A 35 -5.67 -26.64 -11.72
N ALA A 36 -6.94 -26.91 -11.40
CA ALA A 36 -7.94 -25.86 -11.19
C ALA A 36 -7.59 -24.96 -10.00
N LEU A 37 -7.14 -25.53 -8.88
CA LEU A 37 -6.66 -24.78 -7.72
C LEU A 37 -5.42 -23.95 -8.04
N GLY A 38 -4.47 -24.49 -8.80
CA GLY A 38 -3.29 -23.76 -9.26
C GLY A 38 -3.64 -22.58 -10.14
N LEU A 39 -4.55 -22.77 -11.10
CA LEU A 39 -5.04 -21.72 -11.98
C LEU A 39 -5.83 -20.65 -11.23
N ALA A 40 -6.69 -21.05 -10.29
CA ALA A 40 -7.42 -20.14 -9.43
C ALA A 40 -6.48 -19.31 -8.55
N GLY A 41 -5.49 -19.93 -7.91
CA GLY A 41 -4.46 -19.26 -7.12
C GLY A 41 -3.63 -18.28 -7.96
N TRP A 42 -3.22 -18.70 -9.16
CA TRP A 42 -2.51 -17.84 -10.11
C TRP A 42 -3.37 -16.66 -10.56
N TRP A 43 -4.65 -16.89 -10.84
CA TRP A 43 -5.61 -15.86 -11.28
C TRP A 43 -5.90 -14.85 -10.17
N ILE A 44 -6.09 -15.31 -8.94
CA ILE A 44 -6.25 -14.46 -7.75
C ILE A 44 -4.98 -13.62 -7.55
N ARG A 45 -3.80 -14.23 -7.63
CA ARG A 45 -2.51 -13.53 -7.49
C ARG A 45 -2.28 -12.52 -8.62
N LYS A 46 -2.68 -12.85 -9.86
CA LYS A 46 -2.62 -11.93 -11.00
C LYS A 46 -3.62 -10.79 -10.86
N ARG A 47 -4.81 -11.03 -10.32
CA ARG A 47 -5.82 -10.02 -10.05
C ARG A 47 -5.43 -9.10 -8.88
N SER A 48 -4.82 -9.66 -7.84
CA SER A 48 -4.23 -8.88 -6.72
C SER A 48 -3.03 -8.04 -7.14
N ARG A 49 -2.35 -8.43 -8.22
CA ARG A 49 -1.25 -7.68 -8.82
C ARG A 49 -1.71 -6.67 -9.88
N ARG A 50 -3.02 -6.53 -10.12
CA ARG A 50 -3.49 -5.38 -10.90
C ARG A 50 -3.02 -4.15 -10.16
N PRO A 51 -2.22 -3.27 -10.79
CA PRO A 51 -1.86 -2.02 -10.17
C PRO A 51 -3.19 -1.37 -9.77
N LYS A 52 -3.36 -1.10 -8.46
CA LYS A 52 -4.41 -0.24 -7.96
C LYS A 52 -4.38 0.97 -8.90
N PRO A 53 -5.52 1.45 -9.44
CA PRO A 53 -5.52 2.57 -10.38
C PRO A 53 -4.55 3.60 -9.83
N GLU A 54 -3.55 3.97 -10.60
CA GLU A 54 -2.46 4.82 -10.12
C GLU A 54 -3.10 6.09 -9.59
N GLN A 55 -3.23 6.14 -8.27
CA GLN A 55 -3.71 7.34 -7.61
C GLN A 55 -2.76 8.45 -8.01
N SER A 56 -3.32 9.56 -8.43
CA SER A 56 -2.49 10.72 -8.77
C SER A 56 -1.58 11.06 -7.58
N PRO A 57 -0.38 11.60 -7.79
CA PRO A 57 0.50 12.03 -6.72
C PRO A 57 -0.22 12.93 -5.71
N ARG A 58 -1.13 13.77 -6.21
CA ARG A 58 -2.00 14.65 -5.43
C ARG A 58 -2.94 13.87 -4.50
N GLU A 59 -3.65 12.88 -5.01
CA GLU A 59 -4.57 12.07 -4.20
C GLU A 59 -3.84 11.28 -3.12
N ARG A 60 -2.67 10.71 -3.46
CA ARG A 60 -1.82 10.01 -2.48
C ARG A 60 -1.35 10.94 -1.38
N ALA A 61 -0.91 12.15 -1.74
CA ALA A 61 -0.47 13.15 -0.77
C ALA A 61 -1.61 13.54 0.17
N LEU A 62 -2.80 13.87 -0.35
CA LEU A 62 -3.97 14.23 0.45
C LEU A 62 -4.37 13.10 1.40
N GLN A 63 -4.45 11.86 0.93
CA GLN A 63 -4.77 10.72 1.80
C GLN A 63 -3.74 10.51 2.92
N ASN A 64 -2.45 10.72 2.62
CA ASN A 64 -1.41 10.60 3.62
C ASN A 64 -1.46 11.75 4.64
N LEU A 65 -1.72 12.99 4.21
CA LEU A 65 -1.92 14.14 5.08
C LEU A 65 -3.14 13.94 6.00
N GLU A 66 -4.26 13.47 5.48
CA GLU A 66 -5.44 13.15 6.28
C GLU A 66 -5.15 12.04 7.31
N ARG A 67 -4.34 11.03 6.96
CA ARG A 67 -3.95 9.97 7.88
C ARG A 67 -3.11 10.55 9.03
N VAL A 68 -2.09 11.33 8.71
CA VAL A 68 -1.23 11.96 9.71
C VAL A 68 -2.02 12.94 10.57
N GLY A 69 -2.99 13.65 9.98
CA GLY A 69 -3.92 14.52 10.71
C GLY A 69 -4.75 13.77 11.77
N ARG A 70 -5.22 12.56 11.46
CA ARG A 70 -5.94 11.71 12.44
C ARG A 70 -5.04 11.19 13.56
N GLU A 71 -3.74 11.08 13.31
CA GLU A 71 -2.74 10.64 14.30
C GLU A 71 -2.12 11.81 15.08
N MET A 72 -2.54 13.06 14.84
CA MET A 72 -1.92 14.27 15.40
C MET A 72 -1.78 14.22 16.92
N ASP A 73 -2.85 13.83 17.63
CA ASP A 73 -2.86 13.80 19.09
C ASP A 73 -1.92 12.73 19.69
N SER A 74 -1.52 11.75 18.88
CA SER A 74 -0.59 10.67 19.28
C SER A 74 0.87 10.96 18.96
N LEU A 75 1.14 12.02 18.20
CA LEU A 75 2.46 12.39 17.72
C LEU A 75 2.98 13.63 18.45
N THR A 76 4.28 13.64 18.70
CA THR A 76 4.92 14.90 19.12
C THR A 76 4.98 15.86 17.92
N PRO A 77 4.96 17.20 18.15
CA PRO A 77 5.09 18.18 17.07
C PRO A 77 6.34 17.96 16.19
N TYR A 78 7.44 17.49 16.80
CA TYR A 78 8.65 17.09 16.09
C TYR A 78 8.40 15.93 15.11
N GLN A 79 7.78 14.84 15.56
CA GLN A 79 7.45 13.69 14.71
C GLN A 79 6.45 14.06 13.63
N PHE A 80 5.48 14.90 13.97
CA PHE A 80 4.47 15.41 13.05
C PHE A 80 5.12 16.23 11.92
N SER A 81 5.99 17.20 12.25
CA SER A 81 6.68 18.03 11.27
C SER A 81 7.54 17.21 10.27
N ILE A 82 8.19 16.14 10.78
CA ILE A 82 8.94 15.22 9.90
C ILE A 82 8.00 14.55 8.90
N ARG A 83 6.91 13.94 9.38
CA ARG A 83 5.97 13.20 8.52
C ARG A 83 5.33 14.09 7.46
N VAL A 84 4.88 15.28 7.85
CA VAL A 84 4.22 16.21 6.93
C VAL A 84 5.21 16.72 5.88
N SER A 85 6.44 17.10 6.30
CA SER A 85 7.47 17.55 5.37
C SER A 85 7.88 16.46 4.37
N ASP A 86 7.95 15.20 4.80
CA ASP A 86 8.27 14.07 3.92
C ASP A 86 7.17 13.81 2.89
N ILE A 87 5.90 13.90 3.31
CA ILE A 87 4.74 13.75 2.40
C ILE A 87 4.78 14.84 1.33
N LEU A 88 5.04 16.09 1.73
CA LEU A 88 5.04 17.21 0.79
C LEU A 88 6.22 17.14 -0.18
N ARG A 89 7.42 16.82 0.31
CA ARG A 89 8.60 16.59 -0.56
C ARG A 89 8.35 15.48 -1.57
N ARG A 90 7.76 14.37 -1.10
CA ARG A 90 7.42 13.25 -1.97
C ARG A 90 6.40 13.64 -3.03
N TYR A 91 5.35 14.37 -2.65
CA TYR A 91 4.36 14.88 -3.58
C TYR A 91 4.99 15.73 -4.68
N VAL A 92 5.82 16.70 -4.30
CA VAL A 92 6.51 17.58 -5.24
C VAL A 92 7.44 16.79 -6.17
N THR A 93 8.21 15.84 -5.61
CA THR A 93 9.10 14.99 -6.39
C THR A 93 8.35 14.15 -7.42
N GLU A 94 7.23 13.53 -7.02
CA GLU A 94 6.42 12.70 -7.91
C GLU A 94 5.64 13.52 -8.94
N GLN A 95 5.05 14.65 -8.52
CA GLN A 95 4.23 15.50 -9.37
C GLN A 95 5.05 16.16 -10.49
N TYR A 96 6.27 16.57 -10.18
CA TYR A 96 7.13 17.29 -11.11
C TYR A 96 8.29 16.44 -11.65
N GLN A 97 8.27 15.12 -11.39
CA GLN A 97 9.25 14.14 -11.87
C GLN A 97 10.70 14.55 -11.56
N LEU A 98 10.91 15.09 -10.38
CA LEU A 98 12.25 15.50 -9.94
C LEU A 98 13.12 14.28 -9.61
N PRO A 99 14.43 14.36 -9.75
CA PRO A 99 15.32 13.28 -9.35
C PRO A 99 15.20 13.04 -7.84
N VAL A 100 14.94 11.78 -7.47
CA VAL A 100 14.85 11.36 -6.05
C VAL A 100 16.26 11.34 -5.48
N THR A 101 16.64 12.37 -4.75
CA THR A 101 17.90 12.44 -4.02
C THR A 101 17.65 12.75 -2.55
N ARG A 102 18.54 12.26 -1.68
CA ARG A 102 18.54 12.67 -0.26
C ARG A 102 19.13 14.07 -0.18
N GLN A 103 18.26 15.06 -0.18
CA GLN A 103 18.62 16.48 -0.18
C GLN A 103 18.16 17.15 1.12
N THR A 104 18.94 18.10 1.57
CA THR A 104 18.52 19.07 2.60
C THR A 104 17.39 19.95 2.06
N SER A 105 16.67 20.69 2.92
CA SER A 105 15.62 21.61 2.47
C SER A 105 16.16 22.66 1.49
N VAL A 106 17.34 23.19 1.76
CA VAL A 106 18.01 24.20 0.91
C VAL A 106 18.35 23.63 -0.47
N GLU A 107 18.94 22.43 -0.53
CA GLU A 107 19.27 21.76 -1.80
C GLU A 107 18.04 21.41 -2.61
N PHE A 108 16.97 20.96 -1.93
CA PHE A 108 15.69 20.66 -2.55
C PHE A 108 15.07 21.90 -3.18
N LEU A 109 15.03 23.02 -2.46
CA LEU A 109 14.53 24.30 -2.97
C LEU A 109 15.40 24.83 -4.12
N ALA A 110 16.73 24.70 -4.04
CA ALA A 110 17.62 25.07 -5.12
C ALA A 110 17.42 24.23 -6.40
N THR A 111 17.10 22.95 -6.25
CA THR A 111 16.74 22.06 -7.37
C THR A 111 15.42 22.47 -8.00
N LEU A 112 14.41 22.77 -7.17
CA LEU A 112 13.13 23.29 -7.62
C LEU A 112 13.24 24.59 -8.41
N ALA A 113 14.05 25.52 -7.93
CA ALA A 113 14.27 26.81 -8.60
C ALA A 113 14.83 26.66 -10.03
N LYS A 114 15.59 25.60 -10.29
CA LYS A 114 16.22 25.34 -11.60
C LYS A 114 15.37 24.54 -12.57
N THR A 115 14.48 23.68 -12.07
CA THR A 115 13.90 22.60 -12.89
C THR A 115 12.38 22.68 -12.99
N SER A 116 11.70 23.48 -12.17
CA SER A 116 10.26 23.36 -11.96
C SER A 116 9.44 24.50 -12.60
N PRO A 117 8.24 24.19 -13.10
CA PRO A 117 7.26 25.17 -13.56
C PRO A 117 6.53 25.90 -12.41
N PHE A 118 7.05 25.82 -11.19
CA PHE A 118 6.48 26.54 -10.05
C PHE A 118 6.52 28.05 -10.25
N SER A 119 5.41 28.71 -9.91
CA SER A 119 5.41 30.15 -9.77
C SER A 119 6.30 30.57 -8.59
N GLU A 120 6.77 31.81 -8.59
CA GLU A 120 7.59 32.33 -7.48
C GLU A 120 6.80 32.32 -6.15
N GLU A 121 5.46 32.51 -6.22
CA GLU A 121 4.58 32.40 -5.07
C GLU A 121 4.55 30.98 -4.49
N GLU A 122 4.44 29.95 -5.32
CA GLU A 122 4.44 28.56 -4.89
C GLU A 122 5.80 28.14 -4.30
N LYS A 123 6.90 28.66 -4.84
CA LYS A 123 8.25 28.44 -4.29
C LYS A 123 8.37 29.05 -2.90
N SER A 124 7.97 30.32 -2.75
CA SER A 124 7.99 31.02 -1.46
C SER A 124 7.18 30.29 -0.40
N LEU A 125 5.96 29.83 -0.74
CA LEU A 125 5.11 29.06 0.16
C LEU A 125 5.76 27.76 0.62
N LEU A 126 6.37 27.04 -0.33
CA LEU A 126 7.03 25.78 0.00
C LEU A 126 8.30 26.02 0.84
N GLU A 127 9.04 27.10 0.55
CA GLU A 127 10.20 27.51 1.33
C GLU A 127 9.81 27.85 2.77
N ASP A 128 8.83 28.70 2.96
CA ASP A 128 8.30 29.08 4.28
C ASP A 128 7.83 27.86 5.08
N PHE A 129 7.12 26.96 4.42
CA PHE A 129 6.65 25.71 5.03
C PHE A 129 7.82 24.83 5.48
N LEU A 130 8.82 24.58 4.60
CA LEU A 130 9.97 23.74 4.93
C LEU A 130 10.84 24.37 6.01
N ASN A 131 11.05 25.69 5.97
CA ASN A 131 11.78 26.42 7.02
C ASN A 131 11.08 26.29 8.38
N ARG A 132 9.75 26.37 8.43
CA ARG A 132 8.97 26.16 9.66
C ARG A 132 9.10 24.73 10.18
N CYS A 133 9.05 23.74 9.30
CA CYS A 133 9.32 22.35 9.69
C CYS A 133 10.73 22.17 10.25
N ASP A 134 11.74 22.82 9.64
CA ASP A 134 13.13 22.73 10.08
C ASP A 134 13.36 23.47 11.40
N LEU A 135 12.66 24.57 11.67
CA LEU A 135 12.66 25.22 12.99
C LEU A 135 12.17 24.28 14.08
N ILE A 136 11.08 23.56 13.84
CA ILE A 136 10.54 22.58 14.81
C ILE A 136 11.52 21.42 15.01
N LYS A 137 12.22 20.99 13.96
CA LYS A 137 13.18 19.88 14.03
C LYS A 137 14.49 20.24 14.75
N PHE A 138 15.02 21.44 14.52
CA PHE A 138 16.42 21.75 14.87
C PHE A 138 16.60 22.91 15.85
N ALA A 139 15.64 23.81 15.96
CA ALA A 139 15.81 25.05 16.74
C ALA A 139 15.36 24.95 18.21
N ARG A 140 15.08 23.75 18.75
CA ARG A 140 14.49 23.56 20.10
C ARG A 140 13.24 24.44 20.34
N TYR A 141 12.51 24.69 19.27
CA TYR A 141 11.25 25.42 19.33
C TYR A 141 10.22 24.54 20.03
N ASP A 142 9.63 25.05 21.10
CA ASP A 142 8.55 24.39 21.85
C ASP A 142 7.26 24.47 21.03
N ALA A 143 7.21 23.69 19.95
CA ALA A 143 6.07 23.64 19.07
C ALA A 143 4.86 23.03 19.79
N THR A 144 3.71 23.63 19.54
CA THR A 144 2.42 23.23 20.10
C THR A 144 1.63 22.34 19.14
N ILE A 145 0.51 21.78 19.60
CA ILE A 145 -0.44 21.08 18.74
C ILE A 145 -1.04 22.05 17.70
N GLU A 146 -1.23 23.31 18.06
CA GLU A 146 -1.74 24.33 17.14
C GLU A 146 -0.76 24.58 15.97
N ASP A 147 0.54 24.60 16.24
CA ASP A 147 1.56 24.69 15.18
C ASP A 147 1.48 23.49 14.25
N SER A 148 1.23 22.30 14.78
CA SER A 148 1.03 21.09 13.97
C SER A 148 -0.22 21.18 13.10
N ARG A 149 -1.30 21.75 13.63
CA ARG A 149 -2.56 21.98 12.89
C ARG A 149 -2.36 22.96 11.73
N LEU A 150 -1.67 24.07 11.99
CA LEU A 150 -1.34 25.06 10.96
C LEU A 150 -0.48 24.44 9.85
N LEU A 151 0.54 23.64 10.19
CA LEU A 151 1.37 22.93 9.22
C LEU A 151 0.53 21.98 8.35
N LEU A 152 -0.43 21.27 8.94
CA LEU A 152 -1.31 20.37 8.19
C LEU A 152 -2.19 21.15 7.18
N GLU A 153 -2.79 22.24 7.63
CA GLU A 153 -3.64 23.08 6.78
C GLU A 153 -2.84 23.67 5.60
N GLU A 154 -1.66 24.19 5.86
CA GLU A 154 -0.77 24.73 4.83
C GLU A 154 -0.37 23.65 3.81
N ALA A 155 0.03 22.46 4.29
CA ALA A 155 0.37 21.34 3.43
C ALA A 155 -0.82 20.90 2.55
N MET A 156 -2.03 20.84 3.14
CA MET A 156 -3.25 20.48 2.40
C MET A 156 -3.60 21.53 1.35
N ARG A 157 -3.52 22.81 1.67
CA ARG A 157 -3.75 23.92 0.72
C ARG A 157 -2.78 23.86 -0.44
N PHE A 158 -1.50 23.67 -0.15
CA PHE A 158 -0.47 23.54 -1.17
C PHE A 158 -0.76 22.39 -2.14
N VAL A 159 -1.07 21.20 -1.62
CA VAL A 159 -1.38 20.02 -2.44
C VAL A 159 -2.67 20.22 -3.25
N LYS A 160 -3.66 20.90 -2.70
CA LYS A 160 -4.92 21.25 -3.41
C LYS A 160 -4.73 22.31 -4.49
N GLY A 161 -3.62 23.03 -4.50
CA GLY A 161 -3.39 24.14 -5.44
C GLY A 161 -4.37 25.30 -5.20
N GLU A 162 -4.89 25.43 -3.98
CA GLU A 162 -5.69 26.57 -3.60
C GLU A 162 -4.74 27.76 -3.45
N LYS A 163 -4.95 28.79 -4.28
CA LYS A 163 -4.22 30.07 -4.12
C LYS A 163 -4.47 30.57 -2.69
N LEU A 164 -3.37 30.85 -1.97
CA LEU A 164 -3.52 31.53 -0.69
C LEU A 164 -4.21 32.88 -0.99
N ALA A 165 -5.45 33.02 -0.51
CA ALA A 165 -6.00 34.34 -0.31
C ALA A 165 -5.17 34.96 0.81
N LEU A 166 -4.28 35.88 0.43
CA LEU A 166 -3.57 36.74 1.37
C LEU A 166 -4.65 37.50 2.15
N ALA A 167 -4.83 37.13 3.42
CA ALA A 167 -5.60 37.93 4.37
C ALA A 167 -4.69 38.97 5.00
#